data_a67f3c19216f02af67f74900f33a5fdd
#
_entry.id   a67f3c19216f02af67f74900f33a5fdd
#
_cell.length_a   1.000
_cell.length_b   1.000
_cell.length_c   1.000
_cell.angle_alpha   90.00
_cell.angle_beta   90.00
_cell.angle_gamma   90.00
#
_symmetry.space_group_name_H-M   'P 1'
#
loop_
_entity.id
_entity.type
_entity.pdbx_description
1 polymer ?
#
loop_
_entity_poly.entity_id
_entity_poly.type
_entity_poly.pdbx_seq_one_letter_code
_entity_poly.pdbx_strand_id
1 'polypeptide(L)'
;MGALLPLVAAILLLVPSVGAVAAEREMPPPPAVSQGGEGTRFAEPGTIAPDFTVLDIEGRPFRLSEEVARKPVLLLFWSVFCEPCRNVLTTLRKSQARYAARDVDVVAVAVDGEPLRNTIGGFARQEGYTFTVLVDEPDAAGAWKIADAYGVASIPTLVLLEKGGVVALRREGRIRGDELEKAVASLPKN
;
A
#
# COMPACT_ATOMS: atom_id res chain seq x y z
N MET A 1 77.64 8.13 -40.33
CA MET A 1 76.37 7.41 -40.45
C MET A 1 76.01 6.96 -39.04
N GLY A 2 75.26 7.75 -38.30
CA GLY A 2 74.89 7.48 -36.92
C GLY A 2 73.39 7.62 -36.78
N ALA A 3 72.74 6.55 -36.45
CA ALA A 3 71.31 6.54 -36.18
C ALA A 3 71.07 6.88 -34.70
N LEU A 4 70.41 8.00 -34.43
CA LEU A 4 69.90 8.35 -33.13
C LEU A 4 68.49 7.71 -32.97
N LEU A 5 68.33 6.82 -31.96
CA LEU A 5 67.04 6.43 -31.46
C LEU A 5 66.58 7.46 -30.41
N PRO A 6 65.33 7.92 -30.44
CA PRO A 6 64.75 8.65 -29.32
C PRO A 6 64.12 7.70 -28.28
N LEU A 7 64.53 7.85 -27.03
CA LEU A 7 63.88 7.26 -25.85
C LEU A 7 62.49 7.83 -25.70
N VAL A 8 61.49 6.99 -25.78
CA VAL A 8 60.12 7.32 -25.39
C VAL A 8 59.98 6.99 -23.90
N ALA A 9 59.95 8.03 -23.07
CA ALA A 9 59.65 7.92 -21.66
C ALA A 9 58.15 7.69 -21.47
N ALA A 10 57.78 6.50 -21.04
CA ALA A 10 56.41 6.18 -20.64
C ALA A 10 56.15 6.80 -19.27
N ILE A 11 55.37 7.87 -19.23
CA ILE A 11 54.83 8.43 -17.99
C ILE A 11 53.62 7.60 -17.56
N LEU A 12 53.83 6.76 -16.55
CA LEU A 12 52.77 5.98 -15.89
C LEU A 12 51.96 6.93 -14.98
N LEU A 13 50.81 7.40 -15.47
CA LEU A 13 49.86 8.17 -14.65
C LEU A 13 49.18 7.19 -13.70
N LEU A 14 49.53 7.19 -12.41
CA LEU A 14 48.79 6.62 -11.31
C LEU A 14 47.52 7.43 -11.12
N VAL A 15 46.37 6.87 -11.53
CA VAL A 15 45.05 7.40 -11.18
C VAL A 15 44.66 6.79 -9.84
N PRO A 16 44.47 7.56 -8.77
CA PRO A 16 43.89 7.00 -7.54
C PRO A 16 42.41 6.70 -7.80
N SER A 17 42.04 5.43 -7.73
CA SER A 17 40.65 4.99 -7.72
C SER A 17 40.01 5.41 -6.39
N VAL A 18 39.27 6.53 -6.42
CA VAL A 18 38.36 6.89 -5.33
C VAL A 18 37.19 5.91 -5.37
N GLY A 19 37.29 4.88 -4.56
CA GLY A 19 36.17 3.96 -4.31
C GLY A 19 35.08 4.72 -3.54
N ALA A 20 34.06 5.22 -4.26
CA ALA A 20 32.83 5.65 -3.64
C ALA A 20 32.09 4.39 -3.16
N VAL A 21 32.28 4.05 -1.89
CA VAL A 21 31.42 3.11 -1.20
C VAL A 21 30.08 3.81 -1.01
N ALA A 22 29.16 3.58 -1.94
CA ALA A 22 27.75 3.87 -1.72
C ALA A 22 27.30 2.95 -0.56
N ALA A 23 27.08 3.54 0.61
CA ALA A 23 26.45 2.86 1.72
C ALA A 23 25.00 2.57 1.29
N GLU A 24 24.75 1.39 0.74
CA GLU A 24 23.42 0.82 0.63
C GLU A 24 22.87 0.76 2.05
N ARG A 25 21.89 1.61 2.32
CA ARG A 25 21.10 1.49 3.54
C ARG A 25 20.32 0.19 3.42
N GLU A 26 20.90 -0.85 3.96
CA GLU A 26 20.27 -2.14 4.14
C GLU A 26 19.01 -1.92 4.99
N MET A 27 17.86 -2.03 4.34
CA MET A 27 16.56 -1.99 5.01
C MET A 27 16.51 -3.19 5.96
N PRO A 28 16.19 -3.02 7.25
CA PRO A 28 16.13 -4.14 8.18
C PRO A 28 15.16 -5.19 7.62
N PRO A 29 15.50 -6.50 7.70
CA PRO A 29 14.61 -7.54 7.24
C PRO A 29 13.27 -7.43 7.95
N PRO A 30 12.15 -7.65 7.23
CA PRO A 30 10.83 -7.65 7.85
C PRO A 30 10.83 -8.69 8.98
N PRO A 31 10.16 -8.40 10.11
CA PRO A 31 10.02 -9.39 11.18
C PRO A 31 9.41 -10.66 10.58
N ALA A 32 9.98 -11.80 10.92
CA ALA A 32 9.55 -13.10 10.44
C ALA A 32 8.04 -13.24 10.66
N VAL A 33 7.29 -13.32 9.56
CA VAL A 33 5.88 -13.69 9.60
C VAL A 33 5.86 -15.11 10.17
N SER A 34 5.35 -15.26 11.39
CA SER A 34 5.15 -16.57 11.98
C SER A 34 4.20 -17.33 11.05
N GLN A 35 4.71 -18.35 10.37
CA GLN A 35 3.91 -19.31 9.61
C GLN A 35 3.08 -20.10 10.62
N GLY A 36 1.93 -19.56 10.99
CA GLY A 36 0.94 -20.20 11.83
C GLY A 36 -0.14 -20.81 10.95
N GLY A 37 -0.11 -22.12 10.80
CA GLY A 37 -1.27 -23.00 10.61
C GLY A 37 -2.17 -22.79 9.41
N GLU A 38 -2.23 -23.79 8.56
CA GLU A 38 -3.21 -24.04 7.50
C GLU A 38 -4.63 -23.63 7.88
N GLY A 39 -5.12 -22.64 7.17
CA GLY A 39 -6.46 -22.12 7.15
C GLY A 39 -6.42 -20.75 6.51
N THR A 40 -7.00 -20.59 5.34
CA THR A 40 -7.12 -19.32 4.62
C THR A 40 -7.79 -18.31 5.56
N ARG A 41 -7.00 -17.55 6.33
CA ARG A 41 -7.50 -16.54 7.26
C ARG A 41 -7.74 -15.27 6.46
N PHE A 42 -8.89 -15.23 5.83
CA PHE A 42 -9.40 -13.99 5.29
C PHE A 42 -9.62 -12.97 6.43
N ALA A 43 -9.61 -11.69 6.09
CA ALA A 43 -9.88 -10.61 7.04
C ALA A 43 -11.36 -10.63 7.48
N GLU A 44 -11.69 -11.57 8.38
CA GLU A 44 -13.03 -11.74 8.93
C GLU A 44 -13.18 -10.96 10.26
N PRO A 45 -14.38 -10.47 10.59
CA PRO A 45 -14.63 -9.77 11.85
C PRO A 45 -14.11 -10.54 13.06
N GLY A 46 -13.37 -9.86 13.93
CA GLY A 46 -12.73 -10.43 15.12
C GLY A 46 -11.35 -11.07 14.90
N THR A 47 -10.88 -11.17 13.65
CA THR A 47 -9.51 -11.65 13.36
C THR A 47 -8.54 -10.49 13.24
N ILE A 48 -7.22 -10.76 13.36
CA ILE A 48 -6.17 -9.81 13.01
C ILE A 48 -6.02 -9.80 11.49
N ALA A 49 -6.09 -8.61 10.90
CA ALA A 49 -5.91 -8.43 9.46
C ALA A 49 -4.49 -8.79 9.02
N PRO A 50 -4.31 -9.43 7.84
CA PRO A 50 -3.00 -9.67 7.26
C PRO A 50 -2.22 -8.37 7.08
N ASP A 51 -0.95 -8.34 7.55
CA ASP A 51 -0.06 -7.19 7.32
C ASP A 51 0.45 -7.20 5.88
N PHE A 52 0.70 -6.00 5.33
CA PHE A 52 1.29 -5.85 4.01
C PHE A 52 2.12 -4.58 3.90
N THR A 53 3.04 -4.59 2.93
CA THR A 53 3.82 -3.42 2.53
C THR A 53 3.75 -3.28 1.02
N VAL A 54 3.31 -2.10 0.55
CA VAL A 54 3.24 -1.73 -0.87
C VAL A 54 3.57 -0.25 -1.04
N LEU A 55 3.72 0.19 -2.29
CA LEU A 55 3.87 1.61 -2.59
C LEU A 55 2.50 2.26 -2.80
N ASP A 56 2.36 3.51 -2.34
CA ASP A 56 1.23 4.35 -2.72
C ASP A 56 1.38 4.88 -4.17
N ILE A 57 0.38 5.62 -4.64
CA ILE A 57 0.41 6.19 -6.02
C ILE A 57 1.52 7.21 -6.23
N GLU A 58 2.08 7.78 -5.18
CA GLU A 58 3.25 8.69 -5.22
C GLU A 58 4.58 7.96 -5.10
N GLY A 59 4.58 6.63 -4.96
CA GLY A 59 5.79 5.81 -4.81
C GLY A 59 6.36 5.79 -3.39
N ARG A 60 5.59 6.22 -2.38
CA ARG A 60 6.00 6.17 -0.98
C ARG A 60 5.65 4.81 -0.38
N PRO A 61 6.51 4.22 0.46
CA PRO A 61 6.19 2.97 1.12
C PRO A 61 5.04 3.17 2.13
N PHE A 62 4.10 2.26 2.11
CA PHE A 62 2.99 2.15 3.06
C PHE A 62 3.05 0.77 3.72
N ARG A 63 2.97 0.73 5.03
CA ARG A 63 2.89 -0.50 5.81
C ARG A 63 1.69 -0.46 6.73
N LEU A 64 0.80 -1.47 6.59
CA LEU A 64 -0.45 -1.49 7.34
C LEU A 64 -0.23 -1.56 8.85
N SER A 65 0.69 -2.40 9.34
CA SER A 65 0.96 -2.55 10.77
C SER A 65 1.40 -1.26 11.45
N GLU A 66 2.07 -0.35 10.73
CA GLU A 66 2.46 0.96 11.25
C GLU A 66 1.26 1.91 11.36
N GLU A 67 0.32 1.83 10.42
CA GLU A 67 -0.90 2.66 10.46
C GLU A 67 -1.84 2.20 11.57
N VAL A 68 -2.18 0.90 11.63
CA VAL A 68 -3.09 0.38 12.65
C VAL A 68 -2.52 0.46 14.08
N ALA A 69 -1.20 0.55 14.24
CA ALA A 69 -0.58 0.81 15.54
C ALA A 69 -0.96 2.22 16.07
N ARG A 70 -1.24 3.16 15.18
CA ARG A 70 -1.56 4.55 15.54
C ARG A 70 -3.05 4.77 15.68
N LYS A 71 -3.85 4.31 14.72
CA LYS A 71 -5.28 4.60 14.62
C LYS A 71 -6.04 3.53 13.81
N PRO A 72 -7.38 3.49 13.90
CA PRO A 72 -8.20 2.66 13.04
C PRO A 72 -8.02 2.99 11.56
N VAL A 73 -8.15 1.97 10.70
CA VAL A 73 -7.98 2.10 9.25
C VAL A 73 -9.19 1.53 8.52
N LEU A 74 -9.72 2.30 7.58
CA LEU A 74 -10.77 1.87 6.66
C LEU A 74 -10.15 1.54 5.32
N LEU A 75 -10.03 0.25 4.99
CA LEU A 75 -9.57 -0.24 3.70
C LEU A 75 -10.74 -0.35 2.72
N LEU A 76 -10.58 0.14 1.50
CA LEU A 76 -11.52 -0.08 0.39
C LEU A 76 -10.77 -0.70 -0.79
N PHE A 77 -11.13 -1.90 -1.19
CA PHE A 77 -10.66 -2.55 -2.42
C PHE A 77 -11.54 -2.11 -3.59
N TRP A 78 -10.92 -1.60 -4.64
CA TRP A 78 -11.61 -0.99 -5.77
C TRP A 78 -10.81 -1.09 -7.08
N SER A 79 -11.43 -0.71 -8.21
CA SER A 79 -10.79 -0.59 -9.52
C SER A 79 -11.26 0.68 -10.21
N VAL A 80 -10.43 1.26 -11.08
CA VAL A 80 -10.81 2.41 -11.91
C VAL A 80 -11.94 2.08 -12.90
N PHE A 81 -12.11 0.79 -13.20
CA PHE A 81 -13.17 0.30 -14.10
C PHE A 81 -14.45 -0.08 -13.36
N CYS A 82 -14.46 -0.03 -12.03
CA CYS A 82 -15.59 -0.44 -11.21
C CYS A 82 -16.53 0.76 -10.96
N GLU A 83 -17.64 0.85 -11.68
CA GLU A 83 -18.62 1.92 -11.48
C GLU A 83 -19.23 1.93 -10.07
N PRO A 84 -19.67 0.79 -9.47
CA PRO A 84 -20.14 0.79 -8.10
C PRO A 84 -19.11 1.29 -7.08
N CYS A 85 -17.81 1.05 -7.34
CA CYS A 85 -16.72 1.53 -6.47
C CYS A 85 -16.65 3.06 -6.42
N ARG A 86 -16.91 3.74 -7.54
CA ARG A 86 -16.89 5.21 -7.61
C ARG A 86 -17.91 5.84 -6.67
N ASN A 87 -19.08 5.21 -6.50
CA ASN A 87 -20.11 5.68 -5.56
C ASN A 87 -19.61 5.58 -4.11
N VAL A 88 -18.91 4.48 -3.77
CA VAL A 88 -18.31 4.31 -2.44
C VAL A 88 -17.19 5.32 -2.21
N LEU A 89 -16.26 5.47 -3.16
CA LEU A 89 -15.17 6.45 -3.11
C LEU A 89 -15.70 7.87 -2.95
N THR A 90 -16.75 8.24 -3.68
CA THR A 90 -17.42 9.54 -3.54
C THR A 90 -17.99 9.73 -2.13
N THR A 91 -18.58 8.68 -1.55
CA THR A 91 -19.10 8.70 -0.19
C THR A 91 -17.96 8.88 0.82
N LEU A 92 -16.87 8.13 0.67
CA LEU A 92 -15.69 8.25 1.53
C LEU A 92 -15.09 9.67 1.46
N ARG A 93 -14.95 10.22 0.26
CA ARG A 93 -14.47 11.59 0.07
C ARG A 93 -15.34 12.62 0.78
N LYS A 94 -16.66 12.52 0.64
CA LYS A 94 -17.61 13.45 1.30
C LYS A 94 -17.61 13.31 2.83
N SER A 95 -17.30 12.12 3.33
CA SER A 95 -17.30 11.82 4.78
C SER A 95 -15.91 11.95 5.42
N GLN A 96 -14.89 12.32 4.67
CA GLN A 96 -13.49 12.31 5.12
C GLN A 96 -13.28 13.18 6.38
N ALA A 97 -13.86 14.35 6.44
CA ALA A 97 -13.77 15.21 7.63
C ALA A 97 -14.35 14.53 8.89
N ARG A 98 -15.39 13.70 8.73
CA ARG A 98 -15.99 12.94 9.84
C ARG A 98 -15.08 11.81 10.28
N TYR A 99 -14.44 11.11 9.34
CA TYR A 99 -13.48 10.05 9.67
C TYR A 99 -12.25 10.62 10.36
N ALA A 100 -11.71 11.73 9.86
CA ALA A 100 -10.61 12.44 10.48
C ALA A 100 -10.95 12.91 11.91
N ALA A 101 -12.18 13.42 12.14
CA ALA A 101 -12.65 13.78 13.48
C ALA A 101 -12.80 12.60 14.45
N ARG A 102 -12.80 11.38 13.93
CA ARG A 102 -12.81 10.11 14.68
C ARG A 102 -11.44 9.42 14.68
N ASP A 103 -10.43 10.10 14.17
CA ASP A 103 -9.06 9.60 14.01
C ASP A 103 -8.98 8.29 13.18
N VAL A 104 -9.82 8.16 12.15
CA VAL A 104 -9.85 7.01 11.25
C VAL A 104 -9.21 7.38 9.93
N ASP A 105 -8.20 6.62 9.51
CA ASP A 105 -7.62 6.74 8.17
C ASP A 105 -8.42 5.98 7.12
N VAL A 106 -8.52 6.59 5.95
CA VAL A 106 -9.09 5.94 4.76
C VAL A 106 -7.95 5.57 3.82
N VAL A 107 -7.93 4.31 3.42
CA VAL A 107 -6.93 3.74 2.50
C VAL A 107 -7.65 2.99 1.39
N ALA A 108 -7.51 3.46 0.16
CA ALA A 108 -8.11 2.84 -1.02
C ALA A 108 -7.07 1.97 -1.74
N VAL A 109 -7.32 0.67 -1.84
CA VAL A 109 -6.44 -0.33 -2.48
C VAL A 109 -6.97 -0.62 -3.86
N ALA A 110 -6.31 -0.13 -4.91
CA ALA A 110 -6.66 -0.40 -6.31
C ALA A 110 -6.15 -1.77 -6.73
N VAL A 111 -7.04 -2.63 -7.22
CA VAL A 111 -6.71 -3.99 -7.70
C VAL A 111 -6.47 -4.03 -9.22
N ASP A 112 -6.02 -2.91 -9.78
CA ASP A 112 -5.76 -2.78 -11.22
C ASP A 112 -4.32 -3.13 -11.61
N GLY A 113 -3.42 -3.19 -10.64
CA GLY A 113 -2.01 -3.51 -10.83
C GLY A 113 -1.11 -2.34 -11.20
N GLU A 114 0.19 -2.58 -11.06
CA GLU A 114 1.25 -1.59 -11.27
C GLU A 114 1.22 -0.92 -12.66
N PRO A 115 0.91 -1.61 -13.77
CA PRO A 115 0.86 -0.96 -15.09
C PRO A 115 -0.15 0.20 -15.16
N LEU A 116 -1.16 0.21 -14.29
CA LEU A 116 -2.19 1.25 -14.25
C LEU A 116 -1.96 2.31 -13.16
N ARG A 117 -0.84 2.30 -12.44
CA ARG A 117 -0.50 3.27 -11.38
C ARG A 117 -0.74 4.72 -11.80
N ASN A 118 -0.25 5.11 -12.98
CA ASN A 118 -0.42 6.48 -13.48
C ASN A 118 -1.88 6.82 -13.77
N THR A 119 -2.66 5.86 -14.27
CA THR A 119 -4.10 6.02 -14.52
C THR A 119 -4.86 6.16 -13.20
N ILE A 120 -4.56 5.31 -12.22
CA ILE A 120 -5.13 5.36 -10.87
C ILE A 120 -4.81 6.71 -10.21
N GLY A 121 -3.55 7.14 -10.27
CA GLY A 121 -3.13 8.44 -9.71
C GLY A 121 -3.78 9.62 -10.42
N GLY A 122 -3.91 9.57 -11.75
CA GLY A 122 -4.63 10.59 -12.53
C GLY A 122 -6.09 10.68 -12.13
N PHE A 123 -6.76 9.54 -12.00
CA PHE A 123 -8.14 9.45 -11.55
C PHE A 123 -8.31 9.99 -10.13
N ALA A 124 -7.46 9.58 -9.19
CA ALA A 124 -7.51 10.04 -7.80
C ALA A 124 -7.37 11.57 -7.69
N ARG A 125 -6.44 12.16 -8.45
CA ARG A 125 -6.28 13.63 -8.50
C ARG A 125 -7.48 14.33 -9.13
N GLN A 126 -8.00 13.82 -10.23
CA GLN A 126 -9.17 14.38 -10.90
C GLN A 126 -10.40 14.38 -9.99
N GLU A 127 -10.60 13.30 -9.25
CA GLU A 127 -11.70 13.17 -8.27
C GLU A 127 -11.46 13.90 -6.96
N GLY A 128 -10.24 14.43 -6.74
CA GLY A 128 -9.88 15.15 -5.52
C GLY A 128 -9.83 14.27 -4.28
N TYR A 129 -9.33 13.03 -4.41
CA TYR A 129 -9.11 12.17 -3.25
C TYR A 129 -7.89 12.67 -2.46
N THR A 130 -8.07 12.80 -1.15
CA THR A 130 -7.02 13.27 -0.23
C THR A 130 -6.61 12.17 0.77
N PHE A 131 -7.24 11.00 0.69
CA PHE A 131 -6.86 9.80 1.42
C PHE A 131 -5.78 9.00 0.65
N THR A 132 -5.13 8.09 1.35
CA THR A 132 -4.08 7.24 0.77
C THR A 132 -4.67 6.30 -0.29
N VAL A 133 -4.03 6.27 -1.45
CA VAL A 133 -4.36 5.34 -2.54
C VAL A 133 -3.16 4.44 -2.78
N LEU A 134 -3.38 3.14 -2.62
CA LEU A 134 -2.40 2.07 -2.84
C LEU A 134 -2.70 1.36 -4.16
N VAL A 135 -1.68 0.73 -4.72
CA VAL A 135 -1.83 -0.13 -5.88
C VAL A 135 -1.43 -1.54 -5.47
N ASP A 136 -2.39 -2.47 -5.51
CA ASP A 136 -2.10 -3.89 -5.34
C ASP A 136 -1.39 -4.44 -6.58
N GLU A 137 -0.55 -5.40 -6.38
CA GLU A 137 0.24 -6.01 -7.45
C GLU A 137 0.29 -7.53 -7.27
N PRO A 138 0.33 -8.31 -8.36
CA PRO A 138 0.50 -9.73 -8.26
C PRO A 138 1.92 -10.07 -7.79
N ASP A 139 2.04 -11.14 -7.03
CA ASP A 139 3.31 -11.77 -6.68
C ASP A 139 3.86 -12.59 -7.88
N ALA A 140 4.99 -13.28 -7.67
CA ALA A 140 5.61 -14.11 -8.70
C ALA A 140 4.74 -15.32 -9.14
N ALA A 141 3.77 -15.72 -8.33
CA ALA A 141 2.81 -16.79 -8.64
C ALA A 141 1.53 -16.25 -9.32
N GLY A 142 1.40 -14.93 -9.45
CA GLY A 142 0.23 -14.27 -10.03
C GLY A 142 -0.90 -14.01 -9.04
N ALA A 143 -0.71 -14.30 -7.75
CA ALA A 143 -1.67 -13.98 -6.70
C ALA A 143 -1.56 -12.49 -6.31
N TRP A 144 -2.70 -11.83 -6.10
CA TRP A 144 -2.74 -10.46 -5.64
C TRP A 144 -2.27 -10.37 -4.18
N LYS A 145 -1.22 -9.61 -3.91
CA LYS A 145 -0.57 -9.56 -2.60
C LYS A 145 -1.51 -9.19 -1.47
N ILE A 146 -2.40 -8.23 -1.71
CA ILE A 146 -3.32 -7.73 -0.69
C ILE A 146 -4.70 -8.36 -0.88
N ALA A 147 -5.28 -8.25 -2.07
CA ALA A 147 -6.65 -8.69 -2.32
C ALA A 147 -6.85 -10.18 -1.99
N ASP A 148 -5.92 -11.07 -2.40
CA ASP A 148 -6.02 -12.50 -2.11
C ASP A 148 -5.79 -12.80 -0.62
N ALA A 149 -4.83 -12.12 0.03
CA ALA A 149 -4.61 -12.26 1.48
C ALA A 149 -5.84 -11.85 2.30
N TYR A 150 -6.62 -10.89 1.79
CA TYR A 150 -7.88 -10.43 2.39
C TYR A 150 -9.10 -11.22 1.91
N GLY A 151 -8.94 -12.19 1.01
CA GLY A 151 -10.03 -12.98 0.44
C GLY A 151 -11.04 -12.13 -0.33
N VAL A 152 -10.57 -11.12 -1.06
CA VAL A 152 -11.43 -10.21 -1.84
C VAL A 152 -11.92 -10.93 -3.10
N ALA A 153 -13.12 -11.46 -3.05
CA ALA A 153 -13.74 -12.15 -4.19
C ALA A 153 -14.50 -11.20 -5.12
N SER A 154 -14.86 -10.02 -4.64
CA SER A 154 -15.59 -9.00 -5.40
C SER A 154 -15.23 -7.59 -4.96
N ILE A 155 -15.44 -6.60 -5.85
CA ILE A 155 -15.25 -5.19 -5.54
C ILE A 155 -16.56 -4.41 -5.79
N PRO A 156 -16.84 -3.37 -4.97
CA PRO A 156 -16.04 -2.92 -3.85
C PRO A 156 -16.11 -3.87 -2.64
N THR A 157 -14.98 -4.06 -1.97
CA THR A 157 -14.91 -4.69 -0.64
C THR A 157 -14.33 -3.68 0.33
N LEU A 158 -14.98 -3.56 1.51
CA LEU A 158 -14.59 -2.64 2.56
C LEU A 158 -14.26 -3.43 3.82
N VAL A 159 -13.13 -3.10 4.44
CA VAL A 159 -12.69 -3.68 5.71
C VAL A 159 -12.35 -2.54 6.67
N LEU A 160 -13.03 -2.48 7.81
CA LEU A 160 -12.74 -1.54 8.89
C LEU A 160 -11.90 -2.24 9.95
N LEU A 161 -10.73 -1.68 10.22
CA LEU A 161 -9.78 -2.18 11.20
C LEU A 161 -9.78 -1.27 12.42
N GLU A 162 -9.87 -1.87 13.60
CA GLU A 162 -9.59 -1.17 14.86
C GLU A 162 -8.11 -0.81 14.97
N LYS A 163 -7.76 0.08 15.88
CA LYS A 163 -6.39 0.25 16.32
C LYS A 163 -5.85 -1.10 16.83
N GLY A 164 -4.65 -1.49 16.34
CA GLY A 164 -4.08 -2.81 16.57
C GLY A 164 -4.42 -3.85 15.50
N GLY A 165 -5.25 -3.49 14.49
CA GLY A 165 -5.46 -4.30 13.28
C GLY A 165 -6.53 -5.39 13.40
N VAL A 166 -7.36 -5.40 14.44
CA VAL A 166 -8.52 -6.30 14.53
C VAL A 166 -9.58 -5.84 13.52
N VAL A 167 -10.13 -6.77 12.76
CA VAL A 167 -11.22 -6.50 11.81
C VAL A 167 -12.52 -6.24 12.59
N ALA A 168 -13.01 -5.01 12.56
CA ALA A 168 -14.29 -4.62 13.16
C ALA A 168 -15.48 -4.88 12.22
N LEU A 169 -15.28 -4.69 10.92
CA LEU A 169 -16.32 -4.86 9.91
C LEU A 169 -15.72 -5.28 8.58
N ARG A 170 -16.40 -6.19 7.87
CA ARG A 170 -16.17 -6.53 6.46
C ARG A 170 -17.47 -6.38 5.69
N ARG A 171 -17.45 -5.78 4.51
CA ARG A 171 -18.59 -5.67 3.60
C ARG A 171 -18.13 -5.80 2.16
N GLU A 172 -18.90 -6.54 1.38
CA GLU A 172 -18.69 -6.72 -0.05
C GLU A 172 -19.87 -6.19 -0.86
N GLY A 173 -19.61 -5.71 -2.04
CA GLY A 173 -20.63 -5.20 -2.96
C GLY A 173 -21.23 -3.86 -2.52
N ARG A 174 -22.54 -3.79 -2.39
CA ARG A 174 -23.22 -2.53 -2.05
C ARG A 174 -22.90 -2.11 -0.61
N ILE A 175 -22.16 -1.01 -0.46
CA ILE A 175 -21.81 -0.42 0.82
C ILE A 175 -22.69 0.80 1.06
N ARG A 176 -23.43 0.79 2.16
CA ARG A 176 -24.31 1.89 2.59
C ARG A 176 -23.55 2.84 3.50
N GLY A 177 -23.65 4.13 3.20
CA GLY A 177 -22.95 5.16 3.99
C GLY A 177 -23.40 5.20 5.44
N ASP A 178 -24.69 5.01 5.72
CA ASP A 178 -25.24 4.97 7.09
C ASP A 178 -24.73 3.77 7.91
N GLU A 179 -24.52 2.62 7.28
CA GLU A 179 -23.95 1.42 7.91
C GLU A 179 -22.48 1.66 8.28
N LEU A 180 -21.74 2.26 7.34
CA LEU A 180 -20.32 2.58 7.55
C LEU A 180 -20.14 3.62 8.66
N GLU A 181 -20.97 4.68 8.67
CA GLU A 181 -20.91 5.68 9.72
C GLU A 181 -21.23 5.08 11.10
N LYS A 182 -22.18 4.15 11.21
CA LYS A 182 -22.47 3.43 12.46
C LYS A 182 -21.28 2.58 12.89
N ALA A 183 -20.66 1.84 11.96
CA ALA A 183 -19.50 1.01 12.27
C ALA A 183 -18.32 1.86 12.77
N VAL A 184 -18.01 2.97 12.10
CA VAL A 184 -16.97 3.92 12.55
C VAL A 184 -17.35 4.54 13.92
N ALA A 185 -18.64 4.82 14.15
CA ALA A 185 -19.08 5.36 15.42
C ALA A 185 -18.97 4.37 16.59
N SER A 186 -19.01 3.05 16.31
CA SER A 186 -18.89 1.99 17.31
C SER A 186 -17.44 1.63 17.67
N LEU A 187 -16.45 2.14 16.91
CA LEU A 187 -15.04 1.91 17.24
C LEU A 187 -14.72 2.44 18.65
N PRO A 188 -13.85 1.75 19.41
CA PRO A 188 -13.33 2.26 20.66
C PRO A 188 -12.76 3.66 20.49
N LYS A 189 -13.04 4.55 21.44
CA LYS A 189 -12.39 5.88 21.45
C LYS A 189 -10.96 5.71 21.92
N ASN A 190 -10.02 6.27 21.18
CA ASN A 190 -8.60 6.33 21.58
C ASN A 190 -8.42 7.21 22.80
#